data_1707aed7a539faf94ac004dfaedaebc4
#
_entry.id   1707aed7a539faf94ac004dfaedaebc4
#
_cell.length_a   1.000
_cell.length_b   1.000
_cell.length_c   1.000
_cell.angle_alpha   90.00
_cell.angle_beta   90.00
_cell.angle_gamma   90.00
#
_symmetry.space_group_name_H-M   'P 1'
#
loop_
_entity.id
_entity.type
_entity.pdbx_description
1 polymer ?
#
loop_
_entity_poly.entity_id
_entity_poly.type
_entity_poly.pdbx_seq_one_letter_code
_entity_poly.pdbx_strand_id
1 'polypeptide(L)'
;MFGNDKSRKNGLNIIVVGGGKVGATLVERLSRENHDVTLIDKNRVKLDAITGAYDVMGVEGNGASFAVQKEAGIDSADLLISVTDSDELNLLCCTLAKRTGRCEAIARVRTPEYSQEAAFLRDRLGLAMIINPEFEAASEIARVLYMPTALEIGTFAHGQAEMIKIKVPEGNQMCDHTLAEISKASSSKVLICAVERDGEVFIPSGHFVIRADDKLSFIASRKNARTFLASVGFQTHQVKSTMIVGGGRVAYYLAKQLLNMGIDVKIIENDKERALKLSEELPGAVIINGDGTDESLLREEGIEYVESFVPLTGIDEENVMLTLYARKVSEAKCITKITRMGFSSVIDSLDLGSVIYPRYITSEAIIAYVRAKKESMGSNNIQTLYHLFDQKAEAIEFNIDKESGVTGKQFMELKLKDNLLIALINRNGKIIIPSGTDSLMVGDTVVIVTTHTGFDAITDILG
;
A
#
# COMPACT_ATOMS: atom_id res chain seq x y z
N MET A 1 -42.51 -14.84 24.88
CA MET A 1 -41.07 -14.80 25.24
C MET A 1 -40.29 -15.03 23.97
N PHE A 2 -39.93 -13.98 23.28
CA PHE A 2 -39.01 -14.07 22.14
C PHE A 2 -37.61 -13.71 22.67
N GLY A 3 -36.77 -14.72 22.74
CA GLY A 3 -35.38 -14.56 23.12
C GLY A 3 -34.65 -13.69 22.12
N ASN A 4 -34.10 -12.61 22.59
CA ASN A 4 -33.27 -11.66 21.88
C ASN A 4 -31.87 -12.30 21.73
N ASP A 5 -31.69 -13.13 20.71
CA ASP A 5 -30.37 -13.65 20.33
C ASP A 5 -29.62 -12.54 19.56
N LYS A 6 -29.13 -11.57 20.30
CA LYS A 6 -28.10 -10.66 19.81
C LYS A 6 -26.79 -11.43 19.83
N SER A 7 -26.53 -12.27 18.83
CA SER A 7 -25.16 -12.54 18.40
C SER A 7 -24.54 -11.17 18.06
N ARG A 8 -23.72 -10.62 18.96
CA ARG A 8 -22.95 -9.42 18.70
C ARG A 8 -22.15 -9.69 17.44
N LYS A 9 -22.56 -9.08 16.32
CA LYS A 9 -21.69 -8.98 15.16
C LYS A 9 -20.39 -8.35 15.65
N ASN A 10 -19.30 -9.04 15.45
CA ASN A 10 -17.97 -8.64 15.95
C ASN A 10 -17.35 -7.51 15.09
N GLY A 11 -18.15 -6.76 14.32
CA GLY A 11 -17.79 -5.68 13.42
C GLY A 11 -17.96 -4.29 14.03
N LEU A 12 -17.24 -3.29 13.50
CA LEU A 12 -17.42 -1.87 13.80
C LEU A 12 -18.56 -1.29 12.96
N ASN A 13 -19.21 -0.24 13.46
CA ASN A 13 -20.16 0.59 12.70
C ASN A 13 -19.37 1.70 11.99
N ILE A 14 -19.26 1.64 10.67
CA ILE A 14 -18.40 2.53 9.88
C ILE A 14 -19.25 3.32 8.89
N ILE A 15 -19.10 4.65 8.89
CA ILE A 15 -19.70 5.51 7.89
C ILE A 15 -18.62 5.91 6.87
N VAL A 16 -18.89 5.63 5.59
CA VAL A 16 -18.03 6.07 4.48
C VAL A 16 -18.75 7.20 3.75
N VAL A 17 -18.09 8.34 3.59
CA VAL A 17 -18.60 9.50 2.84
C VAL A 17 -17.87 9.61 1.51
N GLY A 18 -18.61 9.43 0.40
CA GLY A 18 -18.12 9.46 -0.98
C GLY A 18 -17.99 8.08 -1.59
N GLY A 19 -18.88 7.75 -2.54
CA GLY A 19 -18.91 6.52 -3.33
C GLY A 19 -18.04 6.57 -4.59
N GLY A 20 -16.91 7.32 -4.55
CA GLY A 20 -15.92 7.31 -5.63
C GLY A 20 -15.08 6.01 -5.62
N LYS A 21 -14.04 5.95 -6.46
CA LYS A 21 -13.19 4.76 -6.61
C LYS A 21 -12.62 4.25 -5.27
N VAL A 22 -12.10 5.15 -4.42
CA VAL A 22 -11.55 4.80 -3.09
C VAL A 22 -12.66 4.36 -2.15
N GLY A 23 -13.77 5.11 -2.09
CA GLY A 23 -14.91 4.77 -1.23
C GLY A 23 -15.54 3.43 -1.58
N ALA A 24 -15.74 3.13 -2.85
CA ALA A 24 -16.25 1.84 -3.29
C ALA A 24 -15.32 0.67 -2.89
N THR A 25 -14.00 0.84 -3.05
CA THR A 25 -13.01 -0.16 -2.60
C THR A 25 -13.03 -0.35 -1.08
N LEU A 26 -13.20 0.74 -0.31
CA LEU A 26 -13.34 0.66 1.15
C LEU A 26 -14.61 -0.08 1.56
N VAL A 27 -15.76 0.28 0.96
CA VAL A 27 -17.05 -0.39 1.22
C VAL A 27 -16.94 -1.89 0.95
N GLU A 28 -16.39 -2.28 -0.20
CA GLU A 28 -16.16 -3.68 -0.55
C GLU A 28 -15.35 -4.42 0.51
N ARG A 29 -14.19 -3.88 0.88
CA ARG A 29 -13.27 -4.54 1.82
C ARG A 29 -13.84 -4.61 3.23
N LEU A 30 -14.39 -3.48 3.73
CA LEU A 30 -14.96 -3.41 5.07
C LEU A 30 -16.17 -4.35 5.23
N SER A 31 -17.01 -4.45 4.20
CA SER A 31 -18.13 -5.38 4.16
C SER A 31 -17.65 -6.84 4.20
N ARG A 32 -16.58 -7.19 3.44
CA ARG A 32 -15.98 -8.53 3.48
C ARG A 32 -15.38 -8.89 4.83
N GLU A 33 -14.92 -7.91 5.62
CA GLU A 33 -14.40 -8.10 6.98
C GLU A 33 -15.52 -8.06 8.06
N ASN A 34 -16.79 -8.15 7.62
CA ASN A 34 -17.98 -8.19 8.49
C ASN A 34 -18.16 -6.94 9.37
N HIS A 35 -17.80 -5.76 8.86
CA HIS A 35 -18.16 -4.49 9.46
C HIS A 35 -19.56 -4.05 8.99
N ASP A 36 -20.29 -3.33 9.85
CA ASP A 36 -21.54 -2.69 9.48
C ASP A 36 -21.25 -1.34 8.82
N VAL A 37 -21.40 -1.28 7.49
CA VAL A 37 -21.01 -0.12 6.69
C VAL A 37 -22.23 0.66 6.21
N THR A 38 -22.20 1.98 6.41
CA THR A 38 -23.14 2.92 5.81
C THR A 38 -22.42 3.84 4.84
N LEU A 39 -22.87 3.88 3.58
CA LEU A 39 -22.32 4.76 2.55
C LEU A 39 -23.18 6.02 2.39
N ILE A 40 -22.55 7.19 2.45
CA ILE A 40 -23.17 8.47 2.12
C ILE A 40 -22.62 8.95 0.77
N ASP A 41 -23.48 9.18 -0.21
CA ASP A 41 -23.12 9.86 -1.46
C ASP A 41 -24.27 10.74 -1.95
N LYS A 42 -23.97 11.87 -2.60
CA LYS A 42 -24.95 12.75 -3.22
C LYS A 42 -25.48 12.24 -4.56
N ASN A 43 -24.80 11.26 -5.14
CA ASN A 43 -25.15 10.68 -6.43
C ASN A 43 -25.88 9.35 -6.23
N ARG A 44 -27.17 9.35 -6.43
CA ARG A 44 -28.06 8.19 -6.27
C ARG A 44 -27.62 6.98 -7.10
N VAL A 45 -27.20 7.21 -8.34
CA VAL A 45 -26.78 6.12 -9.23
C VAL A 45 -25.55 5.39 -8.71
N LYS A 46 -24.55 6.14 -8.19
CA LYS A 46 -23.37 5.54 -7.56
C LYS A 46 -23.74 4.79 -6.28
N LEU A 47 -24.62 5.38 -5.48
CA LEU A 47 -25.08 4.79 -4.23
C LEU A 47 -25.76 3.45 -4.48
N ASP A 48 -26.75 3.42 -5.39
CA ASP A 48 -27.50 2.20 -5.73
C ASP A 48 -26.60 1.11 -6.34
N ALA A 49 -25.62 1.49 -7.16
CA ALA A 49 -24.65 0.54 -7.72
C ALA A 49 -23.79 -0.15 -6.65
N ILE A 50 -23.36 0.59 -5.63
CA ILE A 50 -22.50 0.04 -4.56
C ILE A 50 -23.32 -0.76 -3.56
N THR A 51 -24.47 -0.23 -3.11
CA THR A 51 -25.35 -0.94 -2.17
C THR A 51 -26.00 -2.18 -2.78
N GLY A 52 -26.22 -2.20 -4.10
CA GLY A 52 -26.67 -3.39 -4.81
C GLY A 52 -25.63 -4.48 -4.99
N ALA A 53 -24.33 -4.13 -4.92
CA ALA A 53 -23.23 -5.08 -5.04
C ALA A 53 -22.77 -5.64 -3.68
N TYR A 54 -22.93 -4.88 -2.61
CA TYR A 54 -22.47 -5.22 -1.26
C TYR A 54 -23.61 -5.05 -0.25
N ASP A 55 -23.62 -5.86 0.81
CA ASP A 55 -24.63 -5.77 1.90
C ASP A 55 -24.30 -4.58 2.83
N VAL A 56 -24.62 -3.37 2.35
CA VAL A 56 -24.34 -2.12 3.04
C VAL A 56 -25.53 -1.16 2.95
N MET A 57 -25.69 -0.30 3.96
CA MET A 57 -26.72 0.73 3.96
C MET A 57 -26.28 1.94 3.15
N GLY A 58 -27.19 2.56 2.40
CA GLY A 58 -26.97 3.78 1.63
C GLY A 58 -27.82 4.95 2.10
N VAL A 59 -27.21 6.12 2.26
CA VAL A 59 -27.89 7.38 2.56
C VAL A 59 -27.55 8.41 1.48
N GLU A 60 -28.58 8.91 0.79
CA GLU A 60 -28.38 9.93 -0.24
C GLU A 60 -28.28 11.31 0.40
N GLY A 61 -27.18 12.02 0.17
CA GLY A 61 -27.05 13.37 0.66
C GLY A 61 -25.62 13.92 0.75
N ASN A 62 -25.55 15.13 1.29
CA ASN A 62 -24.27 15.79 1.57
C ASN A 62 -23.73 15.32 2.93
N GLY A 63 -22.57 14.65 2.94
CA GLY A 63 -21.94 14.17 4.16
C GLY A 63 -21.58 15.26 5.19
N ALA A 64 -21.52 16.53 4.80
CA ALA A 64 -21.37 17.65 5.73
C ALA A 64 -22.71 18.15 6.30
N SER A 65 -23.85 17.49 6.01
CA SER A 65 -25.12 17.80 6.62
C SER A 65 -25.29 17.00 7.92
N PHE A 66 -25.61 17.69 9.00
CA PHE A 66 -25.92 17.08 10.28
C PHE A 66 -27.07 16.07 10.18
N ALA A 67 -28.15 16.43 9.47
CA ALA A 67 -29.30 15.55 9.28
C ALA A 67 -28.93 14.26 8.54
N VAL A 68 -28.09 14.36 7.49
CA VAL A 68 -27.62 13.20 6.72
C VAL A 68 -26.71 12.31 7.58
N GLN A 69 -25.80 12.89 8.37
CA GLN A 69 -24.97 12.10 9.30
C GLN A 69 -25.81 11.41 10.37
N LYS A 70 -26.89 12.06 10.86
CA LYS A 70 -27.85 11.45 11.80
C LYS A 70 -28.60 10.29 11.18
N GLU A 71 -29.10 10.44 9.97
CA GLU A 71 -29.76 9.38 9.20
C GLU A 71 -28.81 8.20 8.97
N ALA A 72 -27.52 8.48 8.72
CA ALA A 72 -26.47 7.46 8.57
C ALA A 72 -26.03 6.80 9.89
N GLY A 73 -26.58 7.21 11.03
CA GLY A 73 -26.31 6.58 12.33
C GLY A 73 -25.06 7.09 13.05
N ILE A 74 -24.65 8.36 12.87
CA ILE A 74 -23.44 8.93 13.45
C ILE A 74 -23.37 8.81 14.99
N ASP A 75 -24.51 8.75 15.68
CA ASP A 75 -24.56 8.63 17.13
C ASP A 75 -23.99 7.30 17.67
N SER A 76 -24.06 6.25 16.86
CA SER A 76 -23.59 4.91 17.19
C SER A 76 -22.39 4.47 16.34
N ALA A 77 -21.90 5.32 15.44
CA ALA A 77 -20.76 5.01 14.61
C ALA A 77 -19.45 4.97 15.41
N ASP A 78 -18.59 4.00 15.12
CA ASP A 78 -17.24 3.90 15.68
C ASP A 78 -16.24 4.72 14.87
N LEU A 79 -16.48 4.85 13.55
CA LEU A 79 -15.58 5.51 12.63
C LEU A 79 -16.34 6.18 11.48
N LEU A 80 -15.93 7.38 11.11
CA LEU A 80 -16.33 8.05 9.87
C LEU A 80 -15.11 8.23 8.98
N ILE A 81 -15.22 7.81 7.72
CA ILE A 81 -14.16 7.91 6.70
C ILE A 81 -14.67 8.81 5.57
N SER A 82 -14.08 9.98 5.38
CA SER A 82 -14.50 10.91 4.32
C SER A 82 -13.48 10.94 3.18
N VAL A 83 -13.93 10.50 1.98
CA VAL A 83 -13.11 10.33 0.77
C VAL A 83 -13.76 10.91 -0.48
N THR A 84 -14.47 12.02 -0.33
CA THR A 84 -15.09 12.76 -1.44
C THR A 84 -14.04 13.48 -2.30
N ASP A 85 -14.44 14.15 -3.37
CA ASP A 85 -13.52 14.84 -4.27
C ASP A 85 -13.04 16.21 -3.78
N SER A 86 -13.57 16.75 -2.65
CA SER A 86 -13.14 18.00 -2.03
C SER A 86 -12.48 17.73 -0.68
N ASP A 87 -11.26 18.25 -0.49
CA ASP A 87 -10.50 18.14 0.75
C ASP A 87 -11.19 18.91 1.88
N GLU A 88 -11.73 20.10 1.58
CA GLU A 88 -12.47 20.94 2.53
C GLU A 88 -13.75 20.22 3.00
N LEU A 89 -14.47 19.58 2.07
CA LEU A 89 -15.66 18.80 2.40
C LEU A 89 -15.29 17.59 3.28
N ASN A 90 -14.18 16.91 2.99
CA ASN A 90 -13.71 15.79 3.80
C ASN A 90 -13.37 16.22 5.23
N LEU A 91 -12.64 17.32 5.39
CA LEU A 91 -12.31 17.90 6.69
C LEU A 91 -13.57 18.36 7.45
N LEU A 92 -14.52 18.98 6.75
CA LEU A 92 -15.78 19.44 7.35
C LEU A 92 -16.65 18.26 7.79
N CYS A 93 -16.80 17.21 6.98
CA CYS A 93 -17.53 15.99 7.34
C CYS A 93 -16.96 15.38 8.64
N CYS A 94 -15.63 15.24 8.69
CA CYS A 94 -14.94 14.67 9.84
C CYS A 94 -15.06 15.56 11.10
N THR A 95 -14.93 16.87 10.94
CA THR A 95 -15.07 17.83 12.05
C THR A 95 -16.48 17.80 12.64
N LEU A 96 -17.50 17.75 11.77
CA LEU A 96 -18.89 17.63 12.20
C LEU A 96 -19.13 16.31 12.96
N ALA A 97 -18.64 15.19 12.41
CA ALA A 97 -18.75 13.88 13.05
C ALA A 97 -18.13 13.85 14.46
N LYS A 98 -16.94 14.44 14.61
CA LYS A 98 -16.25 14.58 15.93
C LYS A 98 -17.01 15.42 16.94
N ARG A 99 -17.82 16.39 16.49
CA ARG A 99 -18.64 17.25 17.34
C ARG A 99 -20.00 16.67 17.69
N THR A 100 -20.52 15.81 16.83
CA THR A 100 -21.84 15.20 16.94
C THR A 100 -21.81 13.86 17.66
N GLY A 101 -20.87 12.99 17.26
CA GLY A 101 -20.71 11.63 17.76
C GLY A 101 -19.44 11.46 18.62
N ARG A 102 -19.27 10.24 19.08
CA ARG A 102 -18.04 9.80 19.77
C ARG A 102 -17.09 9.07 18.82
N CYS A 103 -17.42 9.04 17.52
CA CYS A 103 -16.65 8.31 16.51
C CYS A 103 -15.28 8.93 16.27
N GLU A 104 -14.34 8.13 15.85
CA GLU A 104 -13.12 8.61 15.24
C GLU A 104 -13.37 9.01 13.79
N ALA A 105 -12.47 9.80 13.23
CA ALA A 105 -12.65 10.30 11.88
C ALA A 105 -11.35 10.26 11.06
N ILE A 106 -11.45 9.81 9.81
CA ILE A 106 -10.36 9.77 8.83
C ILE A 106 -10.74 10.65 7.64
N ALA A 107 -9.89 11.60 7.28
CA ALA A 107 -10.10 12.50 6.16
C ALA A 107 -9.09 12.25 5.03
N ARG A 108 -9.57 12.24 3.77
CA ARG A 108 -8.71 12.32 2.60
C ARG A 108 -8.37 13.77 2.29
N VAL A 109 -7.07 14.08 2.20
CA VAL A 109 -6.55 15.41 1.87
C VAL A 109 -5.43 15.27 0.84
N ARG A 110 -5.61 15.82 -0.35
CA ARG A 110 -4.73 15.64 -1.52
C ARG A 110 -3.96 16.88 -1.93
N THR A 111 -4.52 18.03 -1.58
CA THR A 111 -3.95 19.35 -1.95
C THR A 111 -2.62 19.54 -1.25
N PRO A 112 -1.55 19.93 -1.98
CA PRO A 112 -0.21 20.06 -1.40
C PRO A 112 -0.13 20.98 -0.19
N GLU A 113 -0.85 22.09 -0.21
CA GLU A 113 -0.89 23.08 0.87
C GLU A 113 -1.39 22.46 2.16
N TYR A 114 -2.52 21.73 2.11
CA TYR A 114 -3.08 21.05 3.29
C TYR A 114 -2.26 19.83 3.70
N SER A 115 -1.68 19.13 2.74
CA SER A 115 -0.87 17.94 2.99
C SER A 115 0.41 18.26 3.77
N GLN A 116 1.02 19.41 3.52
CA GLN A 116 2.19 19.89 4.28
C GLN A 116 1.84 20.16 5.74
N GLU A 117 0.61 20.57 6.03
CA GLU A 117 0.08 20.85 7.37
C GLU A 117 -0.74 19.70 7.96
N ALA A 118 -0.70 18.51 7.35
CA ALA A 118 -1.56 17.38 7.73
C ALA A 118 -1.46 17.01 9.23
N ALA A 119 -0.26 17.05 9.82
CA ALA A 119 -0.08 16.78 11.24
C ALA A 119 -0.78 17.83 12.11
N PHE A 120 -0.64 19.11 11.77
CA PHE A 120 -1.31 20.21 12.47
C PHE A 120 -2.84 20.10 12.33
N LEU A 121 -3.35 19.88 11.12
CA LEU A 121 -4.78 19.72 10.87
C LEU A 121 -5.35 18.51 11.62
N ARG A 122 -4.67 17.36 11.58
CA ARG A 122 -5.06 16.16 12.31
C ARG A 122 -5.23 16.46 13.80
N ASP A 123 -4.21 17.05 14.42
CA ASP A 123 -4.20 17.28 15.87
C ASP A 123 -5.22 18.36 16.28
N ARG A 124 -5.36 19.45 15.49
CA ARG A 124 -6.31 20.53 15.80
C ARG A 124 -7.75 20.17 15.56
N LEU A 125 -8.03 19.34 14.57
CA LEU A 125 -9.39 18.85 14.29
C LEU A 125 -9.72 17.56 15.04
N GLY A 126 -8.76 16.98 15.76
CA GLY A 126 -8.92 15.74 16.53
C GLY A 126 -9.20 14.53 15.64
N LEU A 127 -8.60 14.50 14.43
CA LEU A 127 -8.76 13.39 13.49
C LEU A 127 -7.84 12.24 13.88
N ALA A 128 -8.30 11.03 13.64
CA ALA A 128 -7.50 9.84 13.83
C ALA A 128 -6.39 9.74 12.79
N MET A 129 -6.73 10.06 11.54
CA MET A 129 -5.81 9.98 10.42
C MET A 129 -6.18 11.01 9.34
N ILE A 130 -5.16 11.54 8.66
CA ILE A 130 -5.29 12.22 7.36
C ILE A 130 -4.50 11.38 6.35
N ILE A 131 -5.13 11.08 5.22
CA ILE A 131 -4.53 10.28 4.14
C ILE A 131 -4.41 11.09 2.85
N ASN A 132 -3.30 10.90 2.15
CA ASN A 132 -3.05 11.48 0.82
C ASN A 132 -2.67 10.38 -0.16
N PRO A 133 -3.64 9.84 -0.92
CA PRO A 133 -3.39 8.73 -1.86
C PRO A 133 -2.32 9.04 -2.90
N GLU A 134 -2.27 10.28 -3.36
CA GLU A 134 -1.34 10.72 -4.39
C GLU A 134 0.09 10.81 -3.85
N PHE A 135 0.25 11.26 -2.62
CA PHE A 135 1.54 11.30 -1.93
C PHE A 135 2.05 9.88 -1.62
N GLU A 136 1.18 9.00 -1.13
CA GLU A 136 1.55 7.63 -0.82
C GLU A 136 1.96 6.86 -2.08
N ALA A 137 1.20 7.01 -3.18
CA ALA A 137 1.56 6.41 -4.46
C ALA A 137 2.89 6.95 -4.99
N ALA A 138 3.13 8.25 -4.89
CA ALA A 138 4.40 8.87 -5.26
C ALA A 138 5.56 8.32 -4.41
N SER A 139 5.34 8.14 -3.11
CA SER A 139 6.34 7.60 -2.19
C SER A 139 6.69 6.14 -2.49
N GLU A 140 5.70 5.34 -2.89
CA GLU A 140 5.93 3.96 -3.32
C GLU A 140 6.74 3.91 -4.62
N ILE A 141 6.39 4.71 -5.62
CA ILE A 141 7.17 4.84 -6.86
C ILE A 141 8.61 5.28 -6.56
N ALA A 142 8.80 6.30 -5.71
CA ALA A 142 10.13 6.80 -5.35
C ALA A 142 10.99 5.72 -4.67
N ARG A 143 10.40 4.87 -3.80
CA ARG A 143 11.09 3.73 -3.19
C ARG A 143 11.55 2.72 -4.23
N VAL A 144 10.70 2.38 -5.20
CA VAL A 144 11.06 1.46 -6.29
C VAL A 144 12.17 2.05 -7.17
N LEU A 145 12.15 3.35 -7.47
CA LEU A 145 13.20 4.00 -8.26
C LEU A 145 14.53 4.12 -7.50
N TYR A 146 14.48 4.18 -6.17
CA TYR A 146 15.66 4.10 -5.33
C TYR A 146 16.33 2.71 -5.35
N MET A 147 15.57 1.65 -5.62
CA MET A 147 16.04 0.26 -5.77
C MET A 147 15.37 -0.39 -7.00
N PRO A 148 15.84 -0.09 -8.21
CA PRO A 148 15.16 -0.47 -9.47
C PRO A 148 14.95 -1.97 -9.66
N THR A 149 15.76 -2.80 -9.02
CA THR A 149 15.60 -4.27 -9.01
C THR A 149 14.28 -4.70 -8.36
N ALA A 150 13.77 -3.92 -7.41
CA ALA A 150 12.52 -4.22 -6.75
C ALA A 150 11.33 -4.03 -7.69
N LEU A 151 10.33 -4.91 -7.56
CA LEU A 151 9.00 -4.71 -8.13
C LEU A 151 8.12 -3.87 -7.19
N GLU A 152 8.22 -4.17 -5.89
CA GLU A 152 7.49 -3.50 -4.81
C GLU A 152 8.36 -3.36 -3.57
N ILE A 153 8.13 -2.34 -2.76
CA ILE A 153 8.82 -2.15 -1.48
C ILE A 153 7.81 -1.67 -0.43
N GLY A 154 7.48 -2.53 0.53
CA GLY A 154 6.73 -2.19 1.75
C GLY A 154 7.66 -1.83 2.90
N THR A 155 7.23 -0.98 3.82
CA THR A 155 8.03 -0.58 4.99
C THR A 155 7.40 -1.02 6.29
N PHE A 156 8.21 -1.51 7.22
CA PHE A 156 7.84 -2.00 8.54
C PHE A 156 8.75 -1.41 9.61
N ALA A 157 8.39 -1.56 10.87
CA ALA A 157 9.18 -1.10 12.01
C ALA A 157 9.57 0.40 11.88
N HIS A 158 8.59 1.26 11.57
CA HIS A 158 8.80 2.70 11.34
C HIS A 158 9.89 3.00 10.29
N GLY A 159 9.94 2.20 9.21
CA GLY A 159 10.90 2.37 8.12
C GLY A 159 12.29 1.77 8.36
N GLN A 160 12.50 1.03 9.45
CA GLN A 160 13.78 0.35 9.74
C GLN A 160 13.96 -0.97 9.00
N ALA A 161 12.85 -1.58 8.56
CA ALA A 161 12.83 -2.79 7.76
C ALA A 161 11.99 -2.59 6.50
N GLU A 162 12.38 -3.27 5.43
CA GLU A 162 11.72 -3.25 4.13
C GLU A 162 11.36 -4.68 3.72
N MET A 163 10.12 -4.86 3.26
CA MET A 163 9.65 -6.04 2.53
C MET A 163 9.82 -5.75 1.05
N ILE A 164 10.70 -6.47 0.39
CA ILE A 164 11.09 -6.20 -0.99
C ILE A 164 10.67 -7.38 -1.86
N LYS A 165 9.92 -7.09 -2.92
CA LYS A 165 9.52 -8.06 -3.94
C LYS A 165 10.43 -7.92 -5.15
N ILE A 166 11.01 -9.03 -5.59
CA ILE A 166 11.84 -9.12 -6.78
C ILE A 166 11.38 -10.25 -7.69
N LYS A 167 11.70 -10.17 -8.97
CA LYS A 167 11.58 -11.29 -9.91
C LYS A 167 12.96 -11.89 -10.16
N VAL A 168 13.07 -13.21 -10.14
CA VAL A 168 14.31 -13.94 -10.39
C VAL A 168 14.50 -14.08 -11.92
N PRO A 169 15.49 -13.44 -12.52
CA PRO A 169 15.73 -13.58 -13.95
C PRO A 169 16.33 -14.95 -14.27
N GLU A 170 16.16 -15.39 -15.52
CA GLU A 170 16.81 -16.59 -16.03
C GLU A 170 18.33 -16.48 -15.91
N GLY A 171 18.97 -17.56 -15.47
CA GLY A 171 20.41 -17.60 -15.24
C GLY A 171 20.92 -16.86 -13.99
N ASN A 172 20.01 -16.36 -13.14
CA ASN A 172 20.43 -15.75 -11.88
C ASN A 172 21.05 -16.79 -10.94
N GLN A 173 22.00 -16.36 -10.12
CA GLN A 173 22.75 -17.21 -9.16
C GLN A 173 21.86 -17.93 -8.12
N MET A 174 20.62 -17.49 -7.94
CA MET A 174 19.66 -18.15 -7.04
C MET A 174 18.93 -19.34 -7.70
N CYS A 175 18.92 -19.43 -9.04
CA CYS A 175 18.23 -20.50 -9.73
C CYS A 175 18.82 -21.87 -9.36
N ASP A 176 17.92 -22.85 -9.16
CA ASP A 176 18.23 -24.25 -8.83
C ASP A 176 18.93 -24.46 -7.47
N HIS A 177 18.97 -23.40 -6.62
CA HIS A 177 19.48 -23.47 -5.25
C HIS A 177 18.33 -23.42 -4.24
N THR A 178 18.54 -24.11 -3.11
CA THR A 178 17.63 -24.03 -1.96
C THR A 178 17.80 -22.73 -1.20
N LEU A 179 16.75 -22.29 -0.50
CA LEU A 179 16.84 -21.08 0.36
C LEU A 179 17.91 -21.24 1.44
N ALA A 180 18.15 -22.44 1.95
CA ALA A 180 19.20 -22.72 2.93
C ALA A 180 20.60 -22.51 2.33
N GLU A 181 20.84 -22.88 1.07
CA GLU A 181 22.10 -22.65 0.36
C GLU A 181 22.31 -21.18 0.08
N ILE A 182 21.29 -20.48 -0.42
CA ILE A 182 21.33 -19.04 -0.67
C ILE A 182 21.62 -18.26 0.62
N SER A 183 20.96 -18.62 1.71
CA SER A 183 21.18 -17.99 3.02
C SER A 183 22.60 -18.20 3.56
N LYS A 184 23.19 -19.39 3.35
CA LYS A 184 24.57 -19.68 3.74
C LYS A 184 25.60 -18.93 2.89
N ALA A 185 25.34 -18.77 1.60
CA ALA A 185 26.21 -18.05 0.68
C ALA A 185 26.18 -16.52 0.92
N SER A 186 25.06 -16.00 1.42
CA SER A 186 24.92 -14.57 1.73
C SER A 186 25.40 -14.25 3.15
N SER A 187 26.23 -13.22 3.29
CA SER A 187 26.62 -12.67 4.59
C SER A 187 25.55 -11.76 5.22
N SER A 188 24.44 -11.54 4.51
CA SER A 188 23.40 -10.59 4.87
C SER A 188 22.28 -11.25 5.66
N LYS A 189 21.80 -10.57 6.71
CA LYS A 189 20.62 -11.03 7.46
C LYS A 189 19.35 -10.64 6.70
N VAL A 190 18.84 -11.57 5.90
CA VAL A 190 17.58 -11.46 5.17
C VAL A 190 16.74 -12.71 5.39
N LEU A 191 15.42 -12.59 5.27
CA LEU A 191 14.49 -13.71 5.32
C LEU A 191 13.55 -13.65 4.11
N ILE A 192 13.60 -14.67 3.27
CA ILE A 192 12.64 -14.83 2.18
C ILE A 192 11.34 -15.34 2.80
N CYS A 193 10.28 -14.55 2.69
CA CYS A 193 9.04 -14.74 3.42
C CYS A 193 7.95 -15.40 2.57
N ALA A 194 7.93 -15.11 1.28
CA ALA A 194 6.93 -15.68 0.37
C ALA A 194 7.49 -15.77 -1.05
N VAL A 195 7.00 -16.74 -1.81
CA VAL A 195 7.36 -17.00 -3.21
C VAL A 195 6.09 -17.18 -4.02
N GLU A 196 5.95 -16.43 -5.11
CA GLU A 196 4.93 -16.66 -6.12
C GLU A 196 5.56 -17.39 -7.32
N ARG A 197 4.96 -18.51 -7.70
CA ARG A 197 5.29 -19.31 -8.88
C ARG A 197 4.02 -19.73 -9.59
N ASP A 198 3.89 -19.46 -10.87
CA ASP A 198 2.74 -19.83 -11.70
C ASP A 198 1.39 -19.38 -11.11
N GLY A 199 1.38 -18.24 -10.43
CA GLY A 199 0.19 -17.67 -9.78
C GLY A 199 -0.18 -18.29 -8.43
N GLU A 200 0.57 -19.26 -7.91
CA GLU A 200 0.43 -19.79 -6.57
C GLU A 200 1.44 -19.15 -5.61
N VAL A 201 1.02 -18.94 -4.36
CA VAL A 201 1.87 -18.32 -3.32
C VAL A 201 2.23 -19.34 -2.25
N PHE A 202 3.51 -19.43 -1.97
CA PHE A 202 4.10 -20.35 -0.99
C PHE A 202 4.76 -19.56 0.14
N ILE A 203 4.60 -20.00 1.37
CA ILE A 203 5.46 -19.62 2.50
C ILE A 203 6.59 -20.65 2.55
N PRO A 204 7.80 -20.33 2.07
CA PRO A 204 8.81 -21.33 1.78
C PRO A 204 9.55 -21.78 3.03
N SER A 205 9.92 -23.07 3.05
CA SER A 205 10.91 -23.60 4.00
C SER A 205 12.34 -23.49 3.45
N GLY A 206 13.35 -23.77 4.29
CA GLY A 206 14.75 -23.74 3.85
C GLY A 206 15.11 -24.69 2.71
N HIS A 207 14.28 -25.71 2.47
CA HIS A 207 14.47 -26.69 1.37
C HIS A 207 13.78 -26.27 0.06
N PHE A 208 13.07 -25.14 0.05
CA PHE A 208 12.43 -24.64 -1.16
C PHE A 208 13.48 -24.24 -2.20
N VAL A 209 13.35 -24.79 -3.42
CA VAL A 209 14.27 -24.53 -4.53
C VAL A 209 13.73 -23.38 -5.37
N ILE A 210 14.54 -22.36 -5.58
CA ILE A 210 14.23 -21.19 -6.40
C ILE A 210 14.38 -21.50 -7.88
N ARG A 211 13.49 -20.97 -8.71
CA ARG A 211 13.50 -21.12 -10.17
C ARG A 211 13.49 -19.74 -10.85
N ALA A 212 13.84 -19.72 -12.13
CA ALA A 212 13.63 -18.56 -12.97
C ALA A 212 12.14 -18.18 -12.96
N ASP A 213 11.87 -16.88 -13.11
CA ASP A 213 10.56 -16.24 -13.06
C ASP A 213 9.82 -16.26 -11.70
N ASP A 214 10.35 -16.95 -10.67
CA ASP A 214 9.82 -16.80 -9.32
C ASP A 214 9.81 -15.34 -8.89
N LYS A 215 8.70 -14.91 -8.26
CA LYS A 215 8.66 -13.62 -7.58
C LYS A 215 8.85 -13.87 -6.09
N LEU A 216 9.91 -13.32 -5.53
CA LEU A 216 10.29 -13.49 -4.12
C LEU A 216 9.96 -12.24 -3.34
N SER A 217 9.33 -12.40 -2.17
CA SER A 217 9.25 -11.34 -1.15
C SER A 217 10.14 -11.69 0.02
N PHE A 218 11.09 -10.80 0.33
CA PHE A 218 11.99 -10.95 1.47
C PHE A 218 11.99 -9.71 2.37
N ILE A 219 12.24 -9.91 3.67
CA ILE A 219 12.32 -8.82 4.64
C ILE A 219 13.76 -8.64 5.13
N ALA A 220 14.20 -7.39 5.22
CA ALA A 220 15.52 -7.02 5.71
C ALA A 220 15.57 -5.55 6.14
N SER A 221 16.64 -5.16 6.89
CA SER A 221 17.01 -3.75 6.97
C SER A 221 17.50 -3.26 5.59
N ARG A 222 17.32 -1.97 5.30
CA ARG A 222 17.75 -1.36 4.01
C ARG A 222 19.19 -1.72 3.62
N LYS A 223 20.12 -1.68 4.59
CA LYS A 223 21.51 -2.04 4.35
C LYS A 223 21.67 -3.51 3.95
N ASN A 224 21.01 -4.43 4.69
CA ASN A 224 21.10 -5.86 4.42
C ASN A 224 20.43 -6.23 3.09
N ALA A 225 19.34 -5.58 2.74
CA ALA A 225 18.65 -5.78 1.46
C ALA A 225 19.58 -5.49 0.27
N ARG A 226 20.25 -4.34 0.28
CA ARG A 226 21.22 -3.99 -0.78
C ARG A 226 22.38 -4.96 -0.85
N THR A 227 22.96 -5.33 0.30
CA THR A 227 24.08 -6.28 0.35
C THR A 227 23.65 -7.65 -0.17
N PHE A 228 22.46 -8.10 0.19
CA PHE A 228 21.89 -9.36 -0.31
C PHE A 228 21.71 -9.33 -1.84
N LEU A 229 21.00 -8.32 -2.34
CA LEU A 229 20.76 -8.19 -3.78
C LEU A 229 22.06 -8.14 -4.59
N ALA A 230 23.05 -7.38 -4.11
CA ALA A 230 24.38 -7.36 -4.74
C ALA A 230 25.06 -8.74 -4.71
N SER A 231 24.95 -9.49 -3.62
CA SER A 231 25.55 -10.82 -3.47
C SER A 231 24.94 -11.88 -4.37
N VAL A 232 23.70 -11.69 -4.80
CA VAL A 232 22.99 -12.60 -5.73
C VAL A 232 22.88 -12.03 -7.15
N GLY A 233 23.73 -11.03 -7.49
CA GLY A 233 23.95 -10.56 -8.85
C GLY A 233 23.00 -9.49 -9.34
N PHE A 234 22.20 -8.86 -8.46
CA PHE A 234 21.32 -7.76 -8.85
C PHE A 234 22.01 -6.38 -8.78
N GLN A 235 21.59 -5.47 -9.66
CA GLN A 235 22.00 -4.07 -9.58
C GLN A 235 21.29 -3.37 -8.42
N THR A 236 22.03 -2.57 -7.65
CA THR A 236 21.52 -1.93 -6.41
C THR A 236 21.68 -0.41 -6.38
N HIS A 237 22.07 0.22 -7.49
CA HIS A 237 22.14 1.68 -7.59
C HIS A 237 20.74 2.25 -7.92
N GLN A 238 20.44 3.43 -7.39
CA GLN A 238 19.23 4.16 -7.75
C GLN A 238 19.31 4.65 -9.21
N VAL A 239 18.16 4.88 -9.81
CA VAL A 239 18.11 5.54 -11.12
C VAL A 239 18.65 6.96 -11.04
N LYS A 240 19.26 7.46 -12.11
CA LYS A 240 19.79 8.83 -12.18
C LYS A 240 18.82 9.78 -12.88
N SER A 241 17.98 9.26 -13.77
CA SER A 241 17.04 10.05 -14.55
C SER A 241 15.69 9.37 -14.67
N THR A 242 14.63 10.17 -14.65
CA THR A 242 13.23 9.70 -14.74
C THR A 242 12.46 10.57 -15.73
N MET A 243 11.79 9.94 -16.69
CA MET A 243 10.78 10.59 -17.52
C MET A 243 9.39 10.22 -17.02
N ILE A 244 8.57 11.23 -16.72
CA ILE A 244 7.19 11.12 -16.25
C ILE A 244 6.27 11.63 -17.35
N VAL A 245 5.22 10.88 -17.70
CA VAL A 245 4.17 11.33 -18.63
C VAL A 245 2.89 11.59 -17.86
N GLY A 246 2.41 12.84 -17.91
CA GLY A 246 1.27 13.36 -17.14
C GLY A 246 1.69 14.10 -15.88
N GLY A 247 1.35 15.38 -15.78
CA GLY A 247 1.72 16.31 -14.71
C GLY A 247 0.70 16.41 -13.56
N GLY A 248 -0.04 15.33 -13.26
CA GLY A 248 -1.02 15.31 -12.19
C GLY A 248 -0.40 15.41 -10.78
N ARG A 249 -1.25 15.27 -9.74
CA ARG A 249 -0.79 15.36 -8.33
C ARG A 249 0.26 14.30 -7.97
N VAL A 250 0.10 13.07 -8.46
CA VAL A 250 1.11 12.02 -8.21
C VAL A 250 2.47 12.42 -8.80
N ALA A 251 2.47 12.94 -10.04
CA ALA A 251 3.69 13.41 -10.69
C ALA A 251 4.36 14.55 -9.91
N TYR A 252 3.59 15.50 -9.39
CA TYR A 252 4.10 16.58 -8.54
C TYR A 252 4.81 16.06 -7.29
N TYR A 253 4.13 15.19 -6.52
CA TYR A 253 4.72 14.62 -5.31
C TYR A 253 5.93 13.73 -5.60
N LEU A 254 5.86 12.95 -6.68
CA LEU A 254 6.95 12.10 -7.13
C LEU A 254 8.17 12.93 -7.52
N ALA A 255 7.99 13.92 -8.39
CA ALA A 255 9.08 14.79 -8.85
C ALA A 255 9.78 15.47 -7.67
N LYS A 256 9.01 16.01 -6.71
CA LYS A 256 9.57 16.62 -5.51
C LYS A 256 10.42 15.66 -4.67
N GLN A 257 9.99 14.41 -4.54
CA GLN A 257 10.77 13.39 -3.82
C GLN A 257 12.02 12.98 -4.60
N LEU A 258 11.91 12.76 -5.93
CA LEU A 258 13.03 12.36 -6.77
C LEU A 258 14.12 13.44 -6.85
N LEU A 259 13.73 14.71 -6.99
CA LEU A 259 14.68 15.84 -6.96
C LEU A 259 15.44 15.90 -5.64
N ASN A 260 14.75 15.67 -4.50
CA ASN A 260 15.40 15.61 -3.19
C ASN A 260 16.35 14.41 -3.05
N MET A 261 16.16 13.36 -3.85
CA MET A 261 17.04 12.20 -3.91
C MET A 261 18.20 12.38 -4.91
N GLY A 262 18.26 13.53 -5.59
CA GLY A 262 19.28 13.83 -6.61
C GLY A 262 19.05 13.07 -7.93
N ILE A 263 17.81 12.75 -8.25
CA ILE A 263 17.39 12.13 -9.51
C ILE A 263 16.88 13.22 -10.46
N ASP A 264 17.40 13.25 -11.68
CA ASP A 264 16.94 14.18 -12.72
C ASP A 264 15.53 13.82 -13.17
N VAL A 265 14.65 14.82 -13.20
CA VAL A 265 13.22 14.63 -13.53
C VAL A 265 12.84 15.41 -14.77
N LYS A 266 12.23 14.73 -15.75
CA LYS A 266 11.55 15.32 -16.90
C LYS A 266 10.07 14.96 -16.85
N ILE A 267 9.17 15.93 -17.00
CA ILE A 267 7.72 15.74 -17.02
C ILE A 267 7.16 16.23 -18.35
N ILE A 268 6.40 15.37 -19.02
CA ILE A 268 5.65 15.72 -20.25
C ILE A 268 4.18 15.90 -19.82
N GLU A 269 3.63 17.11 -20.08
CA GLU A 269 2.27 17.49 -19.72
C GLU A 269 1.59 18.19 -20.91
N ASN A 270 0.39 17.71 -21.28
CA ASN A 270 -0.33 18.23 -22.44
C ASN A 270 -1.10 19.53 -22.14
N ASP A 271 -1.52 19.74 -20.90
CA ASP A 271 -2.17 20.98 -20.49
C ASP A 271 -1.13 22.09 -20.24
N LYS A 272 -1.22 23.17 -21.03
CA LYS A 272 -0.26 24.25 -20.99
C LYS A 272 -0.26 25.01 -19.66
N GLU A 273 -1.44 25.26 -19.08
CA GLU A 273 -1.55 25.97 -17.79
C GLU A 273 -0.95 25.13 -16.68
N ARG A 274 -1.22 23.83 -16.70
CA ARG A 274 -0.64 22.88 -15.75
C ARG A 274 0.87 22.76 -15.92
N ALA A 275 1.38 22.68 -17.13
CA ALA A 275 2.81 22.67 -17.40
C ALA A 275 3.52 23.92 -16.87
N LEU A 276 2.94 25.10 -17.09
CA LEU A 276 3.47 26.36 -16.56
C LEU A 276 3.51 26.34 -15.02
N LYS A 277 2.42 25.94 -14.38
CA LYS A 277 2.34 25.83 -12.92
C LYS A 277 3.40 24.88 -12.37
N LEU A 278 3.59 23.72 -13.00
CA LEU A 278 4.63 22.76 -12.59
C LEU A 278 6.04 23.32 -12.72
N SER A 279 6.32 24.11 -13.77
CA SER A 279 7.64 24.74 -13.94
C SER A 279 7.96 25.76 -12.83
N GLU A 280 6.93 26.44 -12.28
CA GLU A 280 7.08 27.33 -11.14
C GLU A 280 7.24 26.57 -9.81
N GLU A 281 6.47 25.49 -9.63
CA GLU A 281 6.44 24.71 -8.39
C GLU A 281 7.65 23.73 -8.26
N LEU A 282 8.26 23.33 -9.39
CA LEU A 282 9.33 22.33 -9.46
C LEU A 282 10.54 22.88 -10.26
N PRO A 283 11.25 23.89 -9.77
CA PRO A 283 12.31 24.57 -10.55
C PRO A 283 13.50 23.66 -10.89
N GLY A 284 13.62 22.50 -10.25
CA GLY A 284 14.66 21.50 -10.55
C GLY A 284 14.25 20.48 -11.61
N ALA A 285 13.00 20.46 -12.07
CA ALA A 285 12.53 19.54 -13.10
C ALA A 285 12.49 20.21 -14.48
N VAL A 286 12.70 19.42 -15.53
CA VAL A 286 12.47 19.85 -16.92
C VAL A 286 11.01 19.56 -17.25
N ILE A 287 10.23 20.61 -17.54
CA ILE A 287 8.81 20.49 -17.89
C ILE A 287 8.63 20.73 -19.39
N ILE A 288 8.07 19.74 -20.08
CA ILE A 288 7.79 19.78 -21.53
C ILE A 288 6.27 19.88 -21.69
N ASN A 289 5.80 20.91 -22.38
CA ASN A 289 4.42 20.98 -22.78
C ASN A 289 4.21 20.26 -24.11
N GLY A 290 3.54 19.12 -24.10
CA GLY A 290 3.29 18.31 -25.27
C GLY A 290 2.46 17.08 -25.00
N ASP A 291 2.06 16.40 -26.06
CA ASP A 291 1.31 15.15 -25.99
C ASP A 291 2.28 13.98 -25.74
N GLY A 292 2.19 13.39 -24.54
CA GLY A 292 3.03 12.24 -24.17
C GLY A 292 2.72 10.96 -24.92
N THR A 293 1.69 10.91 -25.76
CA THR A 293 1.40 9.78 -26.65
C THR A 293 2.08 9.91 -28.03
N ASP A 294 2.72 11.06 -28.32
CA ASP A 294 3.50 11.28 -29.53
C ASP A 294 4.88 10.63 -29.41
N GLU A 295 5.10 9.56 -30.19
CA GLU A 295 6.36 8.85 -30.21
C GLU A 295 7.54 9.73 -30.64
N SER A 296 7.32 10.71 -31.52
CA SER A 296 8.39 11.62 -31.99
C SER A 296 8.84 12.53 -30.87
N LEU A 297 7.90 13.07 -30.09
CA LEU A 297 8.21 13.88 -28.90
C LEU A 297 8.96 13.04 -27.84
N LEU A 298 8.52 11.84 -27.56
CA LEU A 298 9.19 10.97 -26.58
C LEU A 298 10.63 10.66 -26.98
N ARG A 299 10.90 10.44 -28.28
CA ARG A 299 12.25 10.23 -28.80
C ARG A 299 13.10 11.49 -28.76
N GLU A 300 12.55 12.64 -29.16
CA GLU A 300 13.22 13.95 -29.06
C GLU A 300 13.64 14.25 -27.63
N GLU A 301 12.77 13.92 -26.68
CA GLU A 301 13.00 14.12 -25.25
C GLU A 301 13.85 13.02 -24.61
N GLY A 302 14.29 12.02 -25.39
CA GLY A 302 15.32 11.04 -25.01
C GLY A 302 14.80 9.85 -24.21
N ILE A 303 13.60 9.34 -24.51
CA ILE A 303 13.06 8.13 -23.87
C ILE A 303 14.03 6.93 -23.95
N GLU A 304 14.88 6.87 -24.99
CA GLU A 304 15.84 5.78 -25.21
C GLU A 304 17.00 5.79 -24.19
N TYR A 305 17.22 6.92 -23.49
CA TYR A 305 18.39 7.14 -22.63
C TYR A 305 18.02 7.33 -21.14
N VAL A 306 16.73 7.43 -20.81
CA VAL A 306 16.32 7.56 -19.42
C VAL A 306 16.47 6.25 -18.66
N GLU A 307 16.87 6.31 -17.42
CA GLU A 307 16.99 5.11 -16.58
C GLU A 307 15.64 4.65 -15.99
N SER A 308 14.63 5.52 -15.96
CA SER A 308 13.27 5.13 -15.61
C SER A 308 12.19 5.89 -16.38
N PHE A 309 11.05 5.25 -16.57
CA PHE A 309 9.88 5.77 -17.26
C PHE A 309 8.61 5.50 -16.46
N VAL A 310 7.85 6.57 -16.18
CA VAL A 310 6.69 6.51 -15.27
C VAL A 310 5.48 7.19 -15.90
N PRO A 311 4.59 6.46 -16.61
CA PRO A 311 3.35 7.01 -17.13
C PRO A 311 2.32 7.18 -16.01
N LEU A 312 1.87 8.42 -15.80
CA LEU A 312 0.95 8.85 -14.75
C LEU A 312 -0.28 9.58 -15.31
N THR A 313 -0.65 9.31 -16.57
CA THR A 313 -1.82 9.94 -17.19
C THR A 313 -3.12 9.56 -16.46
N GLY A 314 -4.23 10.23 -16.83
CA GLY A 314 -5.57 9.92 -16.30
C GLY A 314 -6.19 8.64 -16.86
N ILE A 315 -5.59 8.03 -17.89
CA ILE A 315 -6.12 6.91 -18.68
C ILE A 315 -5.22 5.70 -18.53
N ASP A 316 -5.76 4.62 -17.96
CA ASP A 316 -4.99 3.41 -17.66
C ASP A 316 -4.46 2.73 -18.92
N GLU A 317 -5.28 2.70 -19.98
CA GLU A 317 -4.95 2.14 -21.29
C GLU A 317 -3.75 2.87 -21.94
N GLU A 318 -3.69 4.20 -21.80
CA GLU A 318 -2.54 5.00 -22.24
C GLU A 318 -1.29 4.65 -21.43
N ASN A 319 -1.41 4.55 -20.11
CA ASN A 319 -0.27 4.18 -19.26
C ASN A 319 0.29 2.81 -19.63
N VAL A 320 -0.56 1.83 -19.94
CA VAL A 320 -0.13 0.51 -20.42
C VAL A 320 0.60 0.63 -21.75
N MET A 321 0.01 1.32 -22.74
CA MET A 321 0.61 1.47 -24.07
C MET A 321 1.96 2.21 -24.01
N LEU A 322 2.04 3.28 -23.23
CA LEU A 322 3.26 4.03 -22.99
C LEU A 322 4.35 3.17 -22.35
N THR A 323 3.99 2.34 -21.38
CA THR A 323 4.92 1.39 -20.77
C THR A 323 5.45 0.38 -21.78
N LEU A 324 4.57 -0.24 -22.56
CA LEU A 324 4.97 -1.21 -23.59
C LEU A 324 5.87 -0.56 -24.65
N TYR A 325 5.58 0.68 -25.04
CA TYR A 325 6.42 1.44 -25.95
C TYR A 325 7.81 1.71 -25.34
N ALA A 326 7.88 2.22 -24.11
CA ALA A 326 9.13 2.47 -23.42
C ALA A 326 10.00 1.21 -23.34
N ARG A 327 9.42 0.07 -22.98
CA ARG A 327 10.12 -1.22 -22.91
C ARG A 327 10.61 -1.73 -24.27
N LYS A 328 9.97 -1.31 -25.35
CA LYS A 328 10.41 -1.66 -26.73
C LYS A 328 11.63 -0.85 -27.16
N VAL A 329 11.75 0.40 -26.71
CA VAL A 329 12.76 1.34 -27.21
C VAL A 329 13.87 1.64 -26.22
N SER A 330 13.74 1.22 -24.95
CA SER A 330 14.71 1.47 -23.88
C SER A 330 14.81 0.32 -22.88
N GLU A 331 15.87 0.32 -22.07
CA GLU A 331 16.06 -0.56 -20.91
C GLU A 331 15.60 0.11 -19.61
N ALA A 332 14.78 1.16 -19.71
CA ALA A 332 14.33 1.92 -18.57
C ALA A 332 13.53 1.08 -17.56
N LYS A 333 13.73 1.32 -16.26
CA LYS A 333 12.83 0.81 -15.25
C LYS A 333 11.46 1.43 -15.43
N CYS A 334 10.47 0.64 -15.84
CA CYS A 334 9.08 1.10 -16.00
C CYS A 334 8.27 0.91 -14.71
N ILE A 335 7.47 1.93 -14.38
CA ILE A 335 6.48 1.86 -13.29
C ILE A 335 5.15 2.37 -13.82
N THR A 336 4.18 1.48 -13.94
CA THR A 336 2.88 1.74 -14.58
C THR A 336 1.81 2.02 -13.53
N LYS A 337 1.15 3.17 -13.62
CA LYS A 337 -0.01 3.47 -12.77
C LYS A 337 -1.28 2.88 -13.39
N ILE A 338 -2.00 2.07 -12.61
CA ILE A 338 -3.32 1.53 -12.95
C ILE A 338 -4.33 1.96 -11.89
N THR A 339 -5.45 2.52 -12.32
CA THR A 339 -6.49 3.03 -11.43
C THR A 339 -7.71 2.10 -11.38
N ARG A 340 -8.00 1.38 -12.49
CA ARG A 340 -9.12 0.45 -12.61
C ARG A 340 -8.61 -0.99 -12.67
N MET A 341 -9.33 -1.91 -12.05
CA MET A 341 -9.00 -3.35 -12.07
C MET A 341 -9.73 -4.12 -13.19
N GLY A 342 -10.37 -3.41 -14.12
CA GLY A 342 -10.87 -4.05 -15.33
C GLY A 342 -9.70 -4.70 -16.08
N PHE A 343 -9.88 -5.92 -16.54
CA PHE A 343 -8.86 -6.65 -17.28
C PHE A 343 -7.58 -7.02 -16.49
N SER A 344 -7.68 -7.22 -15.17
CA SER A 344 -6.51 -7.60 -14.34
C SER A 344 -5.77 -8.81 -14.92
N SER A 345 -6.47 -9.85 -15.37
CA SER A 345 -5.87 -11.03 -15.99
C SER A 345 -5.06 -10.71 -17.27
N VAL A 346 -5.45 -9.67 -18.01
CA VAL A 346 -4.68 -9.21 -19.19
C VAL A 346 -3.47 -8.41 -18.72
N ILE A 347 -3.66 -7.49 -17.77
CA ILE A 347 -2.57 -6.66 -17.20
C ILE A 347 -1.47 -7.55 -16.61
N ASP A 348 -1.85 -8.60 -15.87
CA ASP A 348 -0.91 -9.55 -15.26
C ASP A 348 -0.11 -10.36 -16.29
N SER A 349 -0.68 -10.57 -17.48
CA SER A 349 0.01 -11.24 -18.60
C SER A 349 0.97 -10.34 -19.37
N LEU A 350 0.85 -9.01 -19.21
CA LEU A 350 1.73 -8.03 -19.83
C LEU A 350 2.94 -7.77 -18.93
N ASP A 351 4.11 -7.70 -19.55
CA ASP A 351 5.32 -7.33 -18.82
C ASP A 351 5.39 -5.80 -18.66
N LEU A 352 4.68 -5.26 -17.66
CA LEU A 352 4.60 -3.82 -17.40
C LEU A 352 5.65 -3.31 -16.41
N GLY A 353 6.57 -4.16 -15.95
CA GLY A 353 7.50 -3.80 -14.89
C GLY A 353 6.80 -3.75 -13.53
N SER A 354 7.01 -2.68 -12.77
CA SER A 354 6.27 -2.42 -11.54
C SER A 354 4.90 -1.80 -11.82
N VAL A 355 3.84 -2.30 -11.20
CA VAL A 355 2.49 -1.73 -11.34
C VAL A 355 2.05 -1.16 -10.00
N ILE A 356 1.57 0.09 -10.01
CA ILE A 356 1.12 0.80 -8.82
C ILE A 356 -0.39 1.04 -8.90
N TYR A 357 -1.09 0.68 -7.81
CA TYR A 357 -2.53 0.84 -7.65
C TYR A 357 -2.87 1.83 -6.52
N PRO A 358 -2.93 3.15 -6.77
CA PRO A 358 -3.07 4.17 -5.72
C PRO A 358 -4.26 3.96 -4.78
N ARG A 359 -5.37 3.39 -5.30
CA ARG A 359 -6.56 3.11 -4.49
C ARG A 359 -6.35 2.02 -3.43
N TYR A 360 -5.49 1.02 -3.71
CA TYR A 360 -5.21 -0.04 -2.76
C TYR A 360 -4.29 0.44 -1.66
N ILE A 361 -3.25 1.21 -1.99
CA ILE A 361 -2.35 1.84 -1.02
C ILE A 361 -3.16 2.56 0.07
N THR A 362 -4.12 3.38 -0.38
CA THR A 362 -5.01 4.11 0.54
C THR A 362 -5.91 3.19 1.37
N SER A 363 -6.55 2.22 0.71
CA SER A 363 -7.46 1.32 1.42
C SER A 363 -6.71 0.44 2.42
N GLU A 364 -5.49 0.03 2.13
CA GLU A 364 -4.65 -0.75 3.06
C GLU A 364 -4.33 0.02 4.34
N ALA A 365 -3.94 1.29 4.24
CA ALA A 365 -3.69 2.13 5.41
C ALA A 365 -4.95 2.28 6.28
N ILE A 366 -6.12 2.47 5.65
CA ILE A 366 -7.39 2.58 6.37
C ILE A 366 -7.80 1.24 7.00
N ILE A 367 -7.69 0.14 6.27
CA ILE A 367 -8.04 -1.20 6.78
C ILE A 367 -7.14 -1.58 7.95
N ALA A 368 -5.84 -1.32 7.86
CA ALA A 368 -4.91 -1.53 8.97
C ALA A 368 -5.37 -0.76 10.22
N TYR A 369 -5.76 0.52 10.04
CA TYR A 369 -6.30 1.32 11.13
C TYR A 369 -7.62 0.75 11.70
N VAL A 370 -8.55 0.31 10.83
CA VAL A 370 -9.84 -0.28 11.23
C VAL A 370 -9.63 -1.57 12.03
N ARG A 371 -8.73 -2.44 11.58
CA ARG A 371 -8.36 -3.67 12.30
C ARG A 371 -7.77 -3.34 13.67
N ALA A 372 -6.80 -2.41 13.75
CA ALA A 372 -6.23 -1.97 15.00
C ALA A 372 -7.29 -1.37 15.95
N LYS A 373 -8.26 -0.61 15.43
CA LYS A 373 -9.36 -0.06 16.22
C LYS A 373 -10.33 -1.12 16.74
N LYS A 374 -10.75 -2.06 15.91
CA LYS A 374 -11.60 -3.19 16.30
C LYS A 374 -11.03 -3.91 17.53
N GLU A 375 -9.72 -4.01 17.56
CA GLU A 375 -8.98 -4.68 18.61
C GLU A 375 -8.70 -3.82 19.85
N SER A 376 -8.64 -2.49 19.72
CA SER A 376 -8.51 -1.60 20.89
C SER A 376 -9.73 -1.70 21.82
N MET A 377 -10.86 -2.22 21.33
CA MET A 377 -11.98 -2.69 22.13
C MET A 377 -11.72 -4.07 22.78
N GLY A 378 -10.64 -4.79 22.41
CA GLY A 378 -10.28 -6.14 22.83
C GLY A 378 -8.79 -6.48 22.96
N SER A 379 -7.86 -5.52 22.91
CA SER A 379 -6.43 -5.70 23.23
C SER A 379 -5.51 -6.36 22.19
N ASN A 380 -5.41 -5.91 20.94
CA ASN A 380 -4.24 -6.22 20.11
C ASN A 380 -3.97 -5.10 19.09
N ASN A 381 -2.69 -4.85 18.74
CA ASN A 381 -2.28 -3.64 18.03
C ASN A 381 -1.63 -3.97 16.70
N ILE A 382 -2.40 -4.03 15.60
CA ILE A 382 -1.86 -4.03 14.25
C ILE A 382 -1.38 -2.61 13.93
N GLN A 383 -0.10 -2.48 13.51
CA GLN A 383 0.48 -1.21 13.07
C GLN A 383 0.44 -1.06 11.56
N THR A 384 0.79 -2.12 10.85
CA THR A 384 0.92 -2.12 9.39
C THR A 384 0.32 -3.40 8.82
N LEU A 385 -0.44 -3.26 7.75
CA LEU A 385 -0.90 -4.35 6.92
C LEU A 385 -0.42 -4.11 5.48
N TYR A 386 0.26 -5.08 4.91
CA TYR A 386 0.73 -5.04 3.55
C TYR A 386 0.32 -6.31 2.82
N HIS A 387 -0.39 -6.15 1.69
CA HIS A 387 -0.81 -7.29 0.88
C HIS A 387 0.29 -7.68 -0.10
N LEU A 388 0.53 -8.96 -0.21
CA LEU A 388 1.52 -9.55 -1.12
C LEU A 388 0.79 -10.31 -2.23
N PHE A 389 1.34 -10.26 -3.46
CA PHE A 389 0.90 -11.08 -4.60
C PHE A 389 -0.62 -11.00 -4.83
N ASP A 390 -1.14 -9.81 -5.10
CA ASP A 390 -2.56 -9.56 -5.38
C ASP A 390 -3.51 -10.08 -4.29
N GLN A 391 -3.15 -9.80 -3.02
CA GLN A 391 -3.92 -10.19 -1.82
C GLN A 391 -3.95 -11.70 -1.52
N LYS A 392 -3.05 -12.49 -2.09
CA LYS A 392 -2.93 -13.92 -1.81
C LYS A 392 -2.13 -14.22 -0.54
N ALA A 393 -1.39 -13.24 -0.02
CA ALA A 393 -0.73 -13.30 1.28
C ALA A 393 -0.74 -11.93 1.95
N GLU A 394 -0.63 -11.92 3.27
CA GLU A 394 -0.57 -10.71 4.09
C GLU A 394 0.75 -10.67 4.88
N ALA A 395 1.36 -9.49 4.95
CA ALA A 395 2.40 -9.17 5.91
C ALA A 395 1.82 -8.19 6.95
N ILE A 396 1.73 -8.63 8.20
CA ILE A 396 1.01 -7.93 9.27
C ILE A 396 2.00 -7.61 10.38
N GLU A 397 2.04 -6.35 10.79
CA GLU A 397 2.86 -5.87 11.88
C GLU A 397 2.03 -5.67 13.15
N PHE A 398 2.38 -6.39 14.22
CA PHE A 398 1.74 -6.32 15.52
C PHE A 398 2.65 -5.72 16.57
N ASN A 399 2.09 -4.90 17.47
CA ASN A 399 2.72 -4.54 18.73
C ASN A 399 2.39 -5.57 19.80
N ILE A 400 3.37 -5.92 20.62
CA ILE A 400 3.17 -6.82 21.76
C ILE A 400 3.04 -5.96 23.04
N ASP A 401 1.81 -5.53 23.34
CA ASP A 401 1.56 -4.62 24.46
C ASP A 401 1.36 -5.34 25.80
N LYS A 402 1.01 -6.62 25.76
CA LYS A 402 0.73 -7.43 26.97
C LYS A 402 1.18 -8.88 26.78
N GLU A 403 1.30 -9.57 27.90
CA GLU A 403 1.51 -11.02 27.89
C GLU A 403 0.31 -11.76 27.28
N SER A 404 0.62 -12.80 26.50
CA SER A 404 -0.37 -13.63 25.80
C SER A 404 0.15 -15.05 25.63
N GLY A 405 -0.63 -15.94 25.00
CA GLY A 405 -0.23 -17.32 24.75
C GLY A 405 1.02 -17.49 23.89
N VAL A 406 1.47 -16.42 23.21
CA VAL A 406 2.66 -16.41 22.31
C VAL A 406 3.88 -15.72 22.93
N THR A 407 3.74 -15.03 24.07
CA THR A 407 4.87 -14.33 24.72
C THR A 407 5.65 -15.25 25.66
N GLY A 408 6.98 -15.03 25.75
CA GLY A 408 7.88 -15.72 26.67
C GLY A 408 8.19 -17.18 26.31
N LYS A 409 7.57 -17.74 25.27
CA LYS A 409 7.82 -19.09 24.78
C LYS A 409 8.70 -19.05 23.53
N GLN A 410 9.57 -20.04 23.37
CA GLN A 410 10.35 -20.17 22.13
C GLN A 410 9.41 -20.55 20.96
N PHE A 411 9.68 -20.04 19.75
CA PHE A 411 8.82 -20.30 18.61
C PHE A 411 8.71 -21.79 18.27
N MET A 412 9.78 -22.57 18.52
CA MET A 412 9.75 -24.02 18.34
C MET A 412 8.80 -24.75 19.30
N GLU A 413 8.40 -24.11 20.41
CA GLU A 413 7.44 -24.64 21.40
C GLU A 413 6.01 -24.25 21.09
N LEU A 414 5.80 -23.27 20.21
CA LEU A 414 4.49 -22.82 19.80
C LEU A 414 3.96 -23.72 18.66
N LYS A 415 2.69 -24.12 18.79
CA LYS A 415 1.98 -24.73 17.69
C LYS A 415 1.44 -23.64 16.77
N LEU A 416 2.22 -23.29 15.76
CA LEU A 416 1.84 -22.27 14.78
C LEU A 416 0.96 -22.91 13.68
N LYS A 417 0.10 -22.08 13.07
CA LYS A 417 -0.64 -22.45 11.86
C LYS A 417 0.33 -22.73 10.70
N ASP A 418 -0.10 -23.62 9.79
CA ASP A 418 0.59 -23.83 8.53
C ASP A 418 0.55 -22.56 7.66
N ASN A 419 1.43 -22.45 6.68
CA ASN A 419 1.52 -21.30 5.77
C ASN A 419 1.63 -19.94 6.49
N LEU A 420 2.42 -19.90 7.55
CA LEU A 420 2.71 -18.73 8.37
C LEU A 420 4.20 -18.68 8.73
N LEU A 421 4.76 -17.47 8.71
CA LEU A 421 6.14 -17.22 9.07
C LEU A 421 6.22 -16.00 9.99
N ILE A 422 6.93 -16.11 11.11
CA ILE A 422 7.34 -14.96 11.92
C ILE A 422 8.57 -14.36 11.22
N ALA A 423 8.37 -13.21 10.56
CA ALA A 423 9.33 -12.70 9.59
C ALA A 423 10.37 -11.76 10.20
N LEU A 424 9.99 -11.00 11.25
CA LEU A 424 10.86 -10.01 11.85
C LEU A 424 10.37 -9.66 13.25
N ILE A 425 11.32 -9.38 14.17
CA ILE A 425 11.05 -8.76 15.47
C ILE A 425 11.84 -7.46 15.53
N ASN A 426 11.16 -6.38 15.91
CA ASN A 426 11.80 -5.14 16.32
C ASN A 426 11.72 -5.04 17.85
N ARG A 427 12.88 -5.16 18.50
CA ARG A 427 13.02 -5.05 19.96
C ARG A 427 13.85 -3.83 20.30
N ASN A 428 13.21 -2.80 20.83
CA ASN A 428 13.86 -1.54 21.21
C ASN A 428 14.69 -0.92 20.06
N GLY A 429 14.15 -0.93 18.82
CA GLY A 429 14.83 -0.40 17.64
C GLY A 429 15.86 -1.35 17.01
N LYS A 430 16.07 -2.53 17.57
CA LYS A 430 16.95 -3.55 16.99
C LYS A 430 16.14 -4.55 16.16
N ILE A 431 16.45 -4.62 14.88
CA ILE A 431 15.84 -5.58 13.95
C ILE A 431 16.46 -6.97 14.13
N ILE A 432 15.64 -7.96 14.40
CA ILE A 432 15.99 -9.36 14.60
C ILE A 432 15.25 -10.18 13.53
N ILE A 433 15.99 -10.97 12.77
CA ILE A 433 15.41 -12.05 11.96
C ILE A 433 15.31 -13.26 12.90
N PRO A 434 14.07 -13.70 13.23
CA PRO A 434 13.88 -14.69 14.28
C PRO A 434 14.28 -16.10 13.85
N SER A 435 14.65 -16.90 14.83
CA SER A 435 14.90 -18.33 14.75
C SER A 435 13.94 -19.10 15.67
N GLY A 436 13.88 -20.42 15.58
CA GLY A 436 13.03 -21.25 16.44
C GLY A 436 13.29 -21.11 17.94
N THR A 437 14.48 -20.64 18.33
CA THR A 437 14.89 -20.43 19.74
C THR A 437 14.56 -19.03 20.27
N ASP A 438 14.14 -18.11 19.40
CA ASP A 438 13.69 -16.78 19.82
C ASP A 438 12.27 -16.81 20.39
N SER A 439 11.90 -15.78 21.12
CA SER A 439 10.58 -15.59 21.74
C SER A 439 10.12 -14.14 21.63
N LEU A 440 8.80 -13.91 21.63
CA LEU A 440 8.23 -12.57 21.73
C LEU A 440 8.22 -12.10 23.19
N MET A 441 8.47 -10.80 23.37
CA MET A 441 8.42 -10.12 24.66
C MET A 441 7.46 -8.91 24.56
N VAL A 442 6.90 -8.52 25.70
CA VAL A 442 6.14 -7.26 25.79
C VAL A 442 7.05 -6.09 25.42
N GLY A 443 6.56 -5.21 24.54
CA GLY A 443 7.31 -4.10 23.96
C GLY A 443 7.94 -4.40 22.59
N ASP A 444 7.90 -5.65 22.11
CA ASP A 444 8.32 -5.99 20.76
C ASP A 444 7.28 -5.52 19.71
N THR A 445 7.76 -5.23 18.53
CA THR A 445 6.93 -5.20 17.31
C THR A 445 7.32 -6.41 16.46
N VAL A 446 6.35 -7.17 15.97
CA VAL A 446 6.57 -8.39 15.19
C VAL A 446 5.87 -8.34 13.84
N VAL A 447 6.56 -8.76 12.79
CA VAL A 447 5.96 -8.92 11.44
C VAL A 447 5.70 -10.38 11.18
N ILE A 448 4.46 -10.70 10.82
CA ILE A 448 3.99 -12.03 10.43
C ILE A 448 3.68 -12.02 8.94
N VAL A 449 4.11 -13.06 8.22
CA VAL A 449 3.74 -13.27 6.81
C VAL A 449 2.94 -14.56 6.72
N THR A 450 1.76 -14.51 6.08
CA THR A 450 0.84 -15.63 6.01
C THR A 450 -0.03 -15.58 4.75
N THR A 451 -0.49 -16.74 4.27
CA THR A 451 -1.55 -16.83 3.25
C THR A 451 -2.96 -16.85 3.85
N HIS A 452 -3.09 -16.89 5.18
CA HIS A 452 -4.37 -16.69 5.84
C HIS A 452 -4.72 -15.20 5.81
N THR A 453 -6.00 -14.89 5.71
CA THR A 453 -6.51 -13.51 5.71
C THR A 453 -7.29 -13.22 6.98
N GLY A 454 -7.33 -11.94 7.38
CA GLY A 454 -8.19 -11.49 8.48
C GLY A 454 -7.66 -11.84 9.87
N PHE A 455 -6.35 -11.94 10.07
CA PHE A 455 -5.79 -11.99 11.41
C PHE A 455 -6.05 -10.66 12.13
N ASP A 456 -6.72 -10.74 13.24
CA ASP A 456 -7.05 -9.59 14.08
C ASP A 456 -6.06 -9.48 15.27
N ALA A 457 -5.50 -10.59 15.72
CA ALA A 457 -4.66 -10.67 16.92
C ALA A 457 -3.37 -11.45 16.67
N ILE A 458 -2.31 -11.12 17.41
CA ILE A 458 -1.08 -11.92 17.36
C ILE A 458 -1.33 -13.39 17.79
N THR A 459 -2.32 -13.63 18.63
CA THR A 459 -2.70 -14.98 19.04
C THR A 459 -3.30 -15.83 17.92
N ASP A 460 -3.74 -15.21 16.82
CA ASP A 460 -4.30 -15.91 15.65
C ASP A 460 -3.25 -16.71 14.88
N ILE A 461 -1.96 -16.53 15.20
CA ILE A 461 -0.88 -17.37 14.67
C ILE A 461 -0.90 -18.80 15.21
N LEU A 462 -1.60 -19.05 16.33
CA LEU A 462 -1.68 -20.37 16.94
C LEU A 462 -2.66 -21.28 16.18
N GLY A 463 -2.26 -22.54 16.01
CA GLY A 463 -3.01 -23.59 15.35
C GLY A 463 -3.83 -24.48 16.29
#